data_dad199068994cccde0c291ecb10ce55a
#
_entry.id   dad199068994cccde0c291ecb10ce55a
#
_cell.length_a   1.000
_cell.length_b   1.000
_cell.length_c   1.000
_cell.angle_alpha   90.00
_cell.angle_beta   90.00
_cell.angle_gamma   90.00
#
_symmetry.space_group_name_H-M   'P 1'
#
loop_
_entity.id
_entity.type
_entity.pdbx_description
1 polymer ?
#
loop_
_entity_poly.entity_id
_entity_poly.type
_entity_poly.pdbx_seq_one_letter_code
_entity_poly.pdbx_strand_id
1 'polypeptide(L)'
;KYCSKKCAPTAPSPYFNAPSQYPATDYKLRPAMMLAGTSFEQVKALIDRGIASDHSFPKGQAYLLSTSDKARNNRATSYAQTAKDLAGVFSLQILETNFISDRQDVLFYFTGLTEVPMLETLGFLPGALADHLTSAGGMLTDSLQMSSLRWLEAGATASYGTVTEPCSFPQKFPSPAVAMF
;
A
#
# COMPACT_ATOMS: atom_id res chain seq x y z
N LYS A 1 22.73 2.28 -11.79
CA LYS A 1 22.74 1.11 -12.70
C LYS A 1 21.44 0.27 -12.61
N TYR A 2 20.79 0.21 -11.45
CA TYR A 2 19.55 -0.57 -11.29
C TYR A 2 18.32 0.08 -11.96
N CYS A 3 18.27 1.41 -12.02
CA CYS A 3 17.17 2.14 -12.66
C CYS A 3 17.14 2.00 -14.20
N SER A 4 18.20 1.50 -14.82
CA SER A 4 18.27 1.32 -16.29
C SER A 4 17.62 0.01 -16.79
N LYS A 5 17.32 -0.92 -15.91
CA LYS A 5 16.71 -2.21 -16.26
C LYS A 5 15.20 -2.20 -15.93
N LYS A 6 14.45 -1.39 -16.65
CA LYS A 6 12.99 -1.44 -16.65
C LYS A 6 12.54 -2.89 -16.86
N CYS A 7 11.46 -3.30 -16.20
CA CYS A 7 10.90 -4.63 -16.36
C CYS A 7 11.81 -5.81 -15.94
N ALA A 8 12.91 -5.56 -15.25
CA ALA A 8 13.74 -6.64 -14.73
C ALA A 8 12.99 -7.40 -13.62
N PRO A 9 13.13 -8.73 -13.54
CA PRO A 9 12.59 -9.49 -12.43
C PRO A 9 13.24 -9.04 -11.11
N THR A 10 12.48 -9.15 -10.03
CA THR A 10 12.97 -8.88 -8.66
C THR A 10 13.33 -10.19 -7.98
N ALA A 11 14.33 -10.15 -7.08
CA ALA A 11 14.59 -11.25 -6.18
C ALA A 11 13.64 -11.18 -4.96
N PRO A 12 13.22 -12.32 -4.40
CA PRO A 12 12.49 -12.34 -3.14
C PRO A 12 13.31 -11.65 -2.04
N SER A 13 12.63 -10.94 -1.14
CA SER A 13 13.27 -10.46 0.07
C SER A 13 13.63 -11.65 0.97
N PRO A 14 14.82 -11.67 1.58
CA PRO A 14 15.18 -12.72 2.55
C PRO A 14 14.27 -12.71 3.79
N TYR A 15 13.54 -11.65 4.03
CA TYR A 15 12.52 -11.57 5.09
C TYR A 15 11.20 -12.24 4.72
N PHE A 16 10.92 -12.39 3.42
CA PHE A 16 9.67 -12.99 3.00
C PHE A 16 9.62 -14.47 3.38
N ASN A 17 8.64 -14.83 4.20
CA ASN A 17 8.46 -16.18 4.73
C ASN A 17 9.71 -16.72 5.46
N ALA A 18 10.45 -15.85 6.13
CA ALA A 18 11.68 -16.21 6.84
C ALA A 18 11.36 -17.04 8.09
N PRO A 19 11.98 -18.21 8.27
CA PRO A 19 11.78 -19.03 9.47
C PRO A 19 12.52 -18.50 10.70
N SER A 20 13.39 -17.51 10.53
CA SER A 20 14.22 -16.97 11.60
C SER A 20 13.41 -16.11 12.57
N GLN A 21 13.65 -16.30 13.86
CA GLN A 21 13.16 -15.42 14.92
C GLN A 21 13.95 -14.09 15.01
N TYR A 22 15.16 -14.05 14.45
CA TYR A 22 16.07 -12.90 14.48
C TYR A 22 16.56 -12.53 13.07
N PRO A 23 15.67 -12.24 12.12
CA PRO A 23 16.04 -12.08 10.72
C PRO A 23 17.04 -10.94 10.48
N ALA A 24 16.99 -9.88 11.28
CA ALA A 24 17.93 -8.77 11.17
C ALA A 24 19.38 -9.20 11.45
N THR A 25 19.58 -10.13 12.39
CA THR A 25 20.89 -10.69 12.73
C THR A 25 21.33 -11.73 11.73
N ASP A 26 20.45 -12.64 11.38
CA ASP A 26 20.77 -13.79 10.50
C ASP A 26 21.03 -13.35 9.06
N TYR A 27 20.23 -12.43 8.54
CA TYR A 27 20.38 -11.93 7.17
C TYR A 27 21.22 -10.66 7.06
N LYS A 28 21.67 -10.08 8.19
CA LYS A 28 22.44 -8.83 8.26
C LYS A 28 21.77 -7.69 7.48
N LEU A 29 20.44 -7.69 7.47
CA LEU A 29 19.60 -6.73 6.76
C LEU A 29 18.56 -6.15 7.73
N ARG A 30 18.46 -4.83 7.76
CA ARG A 30 17.40 -4.13 8.51
C ARG A 30 16.48 -3.45 7.51
N PRO A 31 15.19 -3.84 7.43
CA PRO A 31 14.23 -3.10 6.64
C PRO A 31 14.17 -1.64 7.11
N ALA A 32 14.11 -0.73 6.17
CA ALA A 32 13.92 0.68 6.43
C ALA A 32 12.89 1.24 5.48
N MET A 33 12.06 2.15 5.98
CA MET A 33 11.08 2.89 5.20
C MET A 33 11.32 4.38 5.37
N MET A 34 11.05 5.14 4.33
CA MET A 34 11.16 6.58 4.37
C MET A 34 9.95 7.18 5.09
N LEU A 35 10.21 8.09 6.01
CA LEU A 35 9.18 9.00 6.52
C LEU A 35 9.04 10.15 5.52
N ALA A 36 7.86 10.31 4.94
CA ALA A 36 7.62 11.29 3.89
C ALA A 36 6.43 12.19 4.22
N GLY A 37 6.57 13.44 3.89
CA GLY A 37 5.55 14.49 4.02
C GLY A 37 6.03 15.76 3.37
N THR A 38 5.12 16.69 3.10
CA THR A 38 5.44 18.01 2.53
C THR A 38 5.70 19.07 3.62
N SER A 39 5.47 18.72 4.89
CA SER A 39 5.81 19.58 6.04
C SER A 39 6.24 18.71 7.24
N PHE A 40 6.86 19.35 8.22
CA PHE A 40 7.24 18.70 9.48
C PHE A 40 6.01 18.19 10.25
N GLU A 41 4.91 18.95 10.22
CA GLU A 41 3.65 18.58 10.87
C GLU A 41 3.05 17.31 10.26
N GLN A 42 3.14 17.15 8.94
CA GLN A 42 2.68 15.94 8.26
C GLN A 42 3.53 14.72 8.64
N VAL A 43 4.84 14.87 8.68
CA VAL A 43 5.75 13.78 9.11
C VAL A 43 5.51 13.44 10.58
N LYS A 44 5.32 14.43 11.44
CA LYS A 44 4.96 14.19 12.85
C LYS A 44 3.63 13.45 12.97
N ALA A 45 2.59 13.88 12.25
CA ALA A 45 1.28 13.23 12.24
C ALA A 45 1.38 11.76 11.73
N LEU A 46 2.26 11.49 10.77
CA LEU A 46 2.52 10.12 10.30
C LEU A 46 3.11 9.25 11.41
N ILE A 47 4.09 9.77 12.15
CA ILE A 47 4.69 9.08 13.31
C ILE A 47 3.63 8.84 14.39
N ASP A 48 2.84 9.86 14.73
CA ASP A 48 1.80 9.78 15.75
C ASP A 48 0.75 8.69 15.40
N ARG A 49 0.36 8.56 14.12
CA ARG A 49 -0.54 7.49 13.66
C ARG A 49 0.11 6.10 13.79
N GLY A 50 1.41 6.00 13.49
CA GLY A 50 2.17 4.76 13.70
C GLY A 50 2.19 4.35 15.17
N ILE A 51 2.50 5.29 16.07
CA ILE A 51 2.51 5.06 17.52
C ILE A 51 1.11 4.68 18.03
N ALA A 52 0.07 5.37 17.55
CA ALA A 52 -1.32 5.08 17.94
C ALA A 52 -1.80 3.69 17.51
N SER A 53 -1.20 3.12 16.48
CA SER A 53 -1.51 1.75 16.02
C SER A 53 -0.67 0.68 16.72
N ASP A 54 0.43 1.04 17.36
CA ASP A 54 1.33 0.08 17.98
C ASP A 54 0.63 -0.68 19.11
N HIS A 55 0.83 -2.00 19.16
CA HIS A 55 0.14 -2.91 20.08
C HIS A 55 -1.40 -2.81 20.04
N SER A 56 -1.97 -2.27 18.97
CA SER A 56 -3.41 -2.21 18.76
C SER A 56 -3.84 -3.20 17.66
N PHE A 57 -5.12 -3.54 17.65
CA PHE A 57 -5.76 -4.33 16.59
C PHE A 57 -6.96 -3.54 16.09
N PRO A 58 -6.75 -2.48 15.28
CA PRO A 58 -7.82 -1.61 14.86
C PRO A 58 -8.87 -2.38 14.07
N LYS A 59 -10.13 -2.24 14.46
CA LYS A 59 -11.27 -2.84 13.76
C LYS A 59 -11.68 -1.91 12.63
N GLY A 60 -11.17 -2.15 11.45
CA GLY A 60 -11.46 -1.39 10.26
C GLY A 60 -11.84 -2.28 9.08
N GLN A 61 -12.15 -1.64 7.99
CA GLN A 61 -12.57 -2.26 6.74
C GLN A 61 -11.40 -2.29 5.75
N ALA A 62 -11.22 -3.42 5.08
CA ALA A 62 -10.36 -3.53 3.91
C ALA A 62 -11.19 -3.33 2.64
N TYR A 63 -10.79 -2.39 1.79
CA TYR A 63 -11.39 -2.10 0.50
C TYR A 63 -10.44 -2.50 -0.63
N LEU A 64 -10.82 -3.49 -1.42
CA LEU A 64 -10.08 -3.98 -2.58
C LEU A 64 -10.87 -3.62 -3.85
N LEU A 65 -10.38 -2.67 -4.61
CA LEU A 65 -11.11 -2.13 -5.76
C LEU A 65 -10.63 -2.73 -7.08
N SER A 66 -11.57 -3.35 -7.79
CA SER A 66 -11.41 -3.74 -9.18
C SER A 66 -11.86 -2.57 -10.08
N THR A 67 -10.89 -1.91 -10.70
CA THR A 67 -11.11 -0.67 -11.44
C THR A 67 -11.30 -0.91 -12.94
N SER A 68 -11.76 0.12 -13.65
CA SER A 68 -11.86 0.12 -15.10
C SER A 68 -10.51 0.23 -15.81
N ASP A 69 -9.43 0.64 -15.14
CA ASP A 69 -8.08 0.73 -15.69
C ASP A 69 -7.44 -0.66 -15.79
N LYS A 70 -7.64 -1.34 -16.90
CA LYS A 70 -7.17 -2.71 -17.13
C LYS A 70 -5.66 -2.87 -16.93
N ALA A 71 -4.88 -1.86 -17.25
CA ALA A 71 -3.42 -1.91 -17.14
C ALA A 71 -2.96 -1.89 -15.68
N ARG A 72 -3.71 -1.21 -14.80
CA ARG A 72 -3.39 -1.05 -13.38
C ARG A 72 -4.20 -1.98 -12.46
N ASN A 73 -5.20 -2.66 -13.00
CA ASN A 73 -6.09 -3.55 -12.25
C ASN A 73 -5.52 -4.97 -12.05
N ASN A 74 -4.23 -5.19 -12.29
CA ASN A 74 -3.61 -6.52 -12.26
C ASN A 74 -3.74 -7.24 -10.92
N ARG A 75 -3.74 -6.50 -9.80
CA ARG A 75 -3.92 -7.09 -8.47
C ARG A 75 -5.31 -7.65 -8.22
N ALA A 76 -6.33 -7.16 -8.92
CA ALA A 76 -7.71 -7.60 -8.73
C ALA A 76 -7.89 -9.10 -8.97
N THR A 77 -7.05 -9.71 -9.78
CA THR A 77 -7.06 -11.17 -10.01
C THR A 77 -6.80 -11.99 -8.75
N SER A 78 -6.13 -11.42 -7.73
CA SER A 78 -5.83 -12.08 -6.47
C SER A 78 -6.85 -11.81 -5.35
N TYR A 79 -7.76 -10.86 -5.53
CA TYR A 79 -8.63 -10.39 -4.45
C TYR A 79 -9.56 -11.46 -3.90
N ALA A 80 -10.12 -12.30 -4.76
CA ALA A 80 -11.00 -13.40 -4.33
C ALA A 80 -10.24 -14.43 -3.47
N GLN A 81 -8.98 -14.72 -3.80
CA GLN A 81 -8.15 -15.60 -2.99
C GLN A 81 -7.76 -14.91 -1.69
N THR A 82 -7.35 -13.65 -1.72
CA THR A 82 -7.06 -12.86 -0.53
C THR A 82 -8.23 -12.86 0.46
N ALA A 83 -9.47 -12.68 -0.04
CA ALA A 83 -10.65 -12.70 0.81
C ALA A 83 -10.89 -14.07 1.49
N LYS A 84 -10.56 -15.18 0.81
CA LYS A 84 -10.65 -16.52 1.39
C LYS A 84 -9.57 -16.74 2.44
N ASP A 85 -8.34 -16.33 2.16
CA ASP A 85 -7.18 -16.54 3.04
C ASP A 85 -7.33 -15.75 4.35
N LEU A 86 -7.98 -14.58 4.30
CA LEU A 86 -8.17 -13.68 5.44
C LEU A 86 -9.59 -13.73 6.04
N ALA A 87 -10.39 -14.71 5.64
CA ALA A 87 -11.74 -14.87 6.16
C ALA A 87 -11.74 -15.01 7.68
N GLY A 88 -12.51 -14.15 8.36
CA GLY A 88 -12.59 -14.11 9.82
C GLY A 88 -11.45 -13.34 10.52
N VAL A 89 -10.43 -12.91 9.80
CA VAL A 89 -9.35 -12.05 10.33
C VAL A 89 -9.70 -10.58 10.15
N PHE A 90 -10.10 -10.20 8.93
CA PHE A 90 -10.48 -8.83 8.60
C PHE A 90 -11.87 -8.76 7.98
N SER A 91 -12.56 -7.65 8.19
CA SER A 91 -13.71 -7.26 7.40
C SER A 91 -13.22 -6.73 6.06
N LEU A 92 -13.58 -7.40 4.95
CA LEU A 92 -13.04 -7.14 3.62
C LEU A 92 -14.17 -7.03 2.59
N GLN A 93 -14.10 -6.00 1.74
CA GLN A 93 -15.00 -5.79 0.61
C GLN A 93 -14.21 -5.74 -0.70
N ILE A 94 -14.65 -6.53 -1.68
CA ILE A 94 -14.20 -6.43 -3.06
C ILE A 94 -15.25 -5.64 -3.83
N LEU A 95 -14.86 -4.52 -4.42
CA LEU A 95 -15.77 -3.60 -5.09
C LEU A 95 -15.36 -3.40 -6.56
N GLU A 96 -16.31 -3.48 -7.46
CA GLU A 96 -16.11 -3.14 -8.88
C GLU A 96 -16.42 -1.64 -9.08
N THR A 97 -15.44 -0.81 -8.74
CA THR A 97 -15.53 0.65 -8.83
C THR A 97 -14.15 1.26 -8.94
N ASN A 98 -14.06 2.49 -9.43
CA ASN A 98 -12.80 3.23 -9.51
C ASN A 98 -12.41 3.88 -8.18
N PHE A 99 -13.36 4.21 -7.32
CA PHE A 99 -13.10 4.85 -6.01
C PHE A 99 -14.23 4.55 -5.03
N ILE A 100 -13.97 4.87 -3.77
CA ILE A 100 -14.96 4.93 -2.68
C ILE A 100 -14.99 6.35 -2.12
N SER A 101 -16.09 6.74 -1.47
CA SER A 101 -16.27 8.01 -0.77
C SER A 101 -16.98 7.80 0.57
N ASP A 102 -16.85 8.79 1.45
CA ASP A 102 -17.61 8.87 2.71
C ASP A 102 -17.48 7.62 3.60
N ARG A 103 -16.29 7.03 3.63
CA ARG A 103 -15.93 5.90 4.49
C ARG A 103 -15.02 6.38 5.61
N GLN A 104 -15.40 6.07 6.87
CA GLN A 104 -14.66 6.53 8.07
C GLN A 104 -13.95 5.37 8.82
N ASP A 105 -13.88 4.21 8.21
CA ASP A 105 -13.39 2.97 8.79
C ASP A 105 -12.28 2.32 7.98
N VAL A 106 -11.58 3.10 7.15
CA VAL A 106 -10.59 2.57 6.20
C VAL A 106 -9.34 2.12 6.94
N LEU A 107 -9.08 0.82 6.92
CA LEU A 107 -7.84 0.22 7.43
C LEU A 107 -6.92 -0.21 6.29
N PHE A 108 -7.49 -0.76 5.23
CA PHE A 108 -6.74 -1.10 4.02
C PHE A 108 -7.48 -0.61 2.78
N TYR A 109 -6.74 0.01 1.86
CA TYR A 109 -7.29 0.45 0.59
C TYR A 109 -6.35 0.10 -0.56
N PHE A 110 -6.73 -0.86 -1.39
CA PHE A 110 -5.95 -1.27 -2.56
C PHE A 110 -6.74 -1.04 -3.83
N THR A 111 -6.13 -0.33 -4.76
CA THR A 111 -6.74 0.02 -6.05
C THR A 111 -5.69 0.03 -7.16
N GLY A 112 -6.11 0.29 -8.38
CA GLY A 112 -5.23 0.40 -9.55
C GLY A 112 -5.70 1.52 -10.47
N LEU A 113 -5.17 2.74 -10.26
CA LEU A 113 -5.45 3.94 -11.05
C LEU A 113 -4.21 4.82 -11.13
N THR A 114 -4.17 5.75 -12.09
CA THR A 114 -3.16 6.82 -12.11
C THR A 114 -3.40 7.89 -11.06
N GLU A 115 -4.68 8.11 -10.74
CA GLU A 115 -5.14 9.09 -9.76
C GLU A 115 -6.38 8.55 -9.06
N VAL A 116 -6.45 8.68 -7.77
CA VAL A 116 -7.57 8.21 -6.94
C VAL A 116 -8.33 9.42 -6.40
N PRO A 117 -9.57 9.63 -6.83
CA PRO A 117 -10.37 10.75 -6.37
C PRO A 117 -10.99 10.50 -4.99
N MET A 118 -11.55 11.54 -4.40
CA MET A 118 -12.37 11.52 -3.17
C MET A 118 -11.61 11.11 -1.90
N LEU A 119 -10.27 11.20 -1.90
CA LEU A 119 -9.46 10.85 -0.73
C LEU A 119 -9.80 11.72 0.50
N GLU A 120 -10.18 12.96 0.28
CA GLU A 120 -10.57 13.92 1.31
C GLU A 120 -11.85 13.56 2.05
N THR A 121 -12.64 12.63 1.51
CA THR A 121 -13.88 12.14 2.14
C THR A 121 -13.66 10.91 3.00
N LEU A 122 -12.43 10.38 3.02
CA LEU A 122 -12.12 9.12 3.70
C LEU A 122 -11.50 9.37 5.08
N GLY A 123 -11.93 8.58 6.05
CA GLY A 123 -11.31 8.49 7.38
C GLY A 123 -10.46 7.23 7.49
N PHE A 124 -9.14 7.41 7.54
CA PHE A 124 -8.19 6.32 7.74
C PHE A 124 -7.96 6.09 9.23
N LEU A 125 -8.00 4.83 9.64
CA LEU A 125 -7.67 4.45 11.00
C LEU A 125 -6.15 4.48 11.22
N PRO A 126 -5.66 4.71 12.46
CA PRO A 126 -4.26 4.53 12.78
C PRO A 126 -3.77 3.14 12.36
N GLY A 127 -2.61 3.08 11.72
CA GLY A 127 -2.07 1.84 11.14
C GLY A 127 -2.56 1.54 9.72
N ALA A 128 -3.46 2.34 9.15
CA ALA A 128 -3.99 2.10 7.82
C ALA A 128 -2.92 2.10 6.73
N LEU A 129 -3.03 1.15 5.80
CA LEU A 129 -2.19 1.07 4.61
C LEU A 129 -3.05 1.26 3.36
N ALA A 130 -2.64 2.18 2.50
CA ALA A 130 -3.32 2.45 1.25
C ALA A 130 -2.34 2.49 0.08
N ASP A 131 -2.73 1.90 -1.05
CA ASP A 131 -1.88 1.83 -2.23
C ASP A 131 -2.69 1.82 -3.52
N HIS A 132 -2.17 2.53 -4.50
CA HIS A 132 -2.66 2.47 -5.88
C HIS A 132 -1.56 1.94 -6.79
N LEU A 133 -1.86 0.88 -7.50
CA LEU A 133 -0.94 0.31 -8.46
C LEU A 133 -0.79 1.28 -9.64
N THR A 134 0.36 1.94 -9.71
CA THR A 134 0.73 2.83 -10.82
C THR A 134 2.25 2.87 -10.98
N SER A 135 2.75 3.29 -12.15
CA SER A 135 4.17 3.17 -12.49
C SER A 135 5.08 4.14 -11.74
N ALA A 136 4.56 5.28 -11.31
CA ALA A 136 5.37 6.36 -10.78
C ALA A 136 4.83 6.98 -9.48
N GLY A 137 4.00 6.24 -8.72
CA GLY A 137 3.44 6.72 -7.45
C GLY A 137 4.51 7.03 -6.38
N GLY A 138 5.70 6.43 -6.48
CA GLY A 138 6.83 6.72 -5.60
C GLY A 138 7.68 7.93 -6.03
N MET A 139 7.43 8.51 -7.20
CA MET A 139 7.99 9.80 -7.60
C MET A 139 7.18 10.89 -6.91
N LEU A 140 7.69 11.38 -5.78
CA LEU A 140 6.90 12.16 -4.84
C LEU A 140 6.45 13.52 -5.38
N THR A 141 7.25 14.15 -6.27
CA THR A 141 7.02 15.53 -6.76
C THR A 141 7.03 15.67 -8.28
N ASP A 142 7.61 14.72 -9.02
CA ASP A 142 8.01 14.91 -10.41
C ASP A 142 7.23 14.03 -11.41
N SER A 143 6.07 13.53 -11.02
CA SER A 143 5.24 12.67 -11.85
C SER A 143 3.90 13.30 -12.20
N LEU A 144 3.38 12.95 -13.38
CA LEU A 144 1.99 13.23 -13.76
C LEU A 144 0.98 12.24 -13.15
N GLN A 145 1.48 11.20 -12.46
CA GLN A 145 0.64 10.24 -11.72
C GLN A 145 0.55 10.69 -10.26
N MET A 146 -0.51 10.30 -9.60
CA MET A 146 -0.70 10.61 -8.18
C MET A 146 0.47 10.08 -7.35
N SER A 147 1.02 10.92 -6.51
CA SER A 147 2.05 10.55 -5.55
C SER A 147 1.47 9.73 -4.40
N SER A 148 2.22 8.76 -3.90
CA SER A 148 1.91 8.04 -2.66
C SER A 148 1.79 8.96 -1.43
N LEU A 149 2.34 10.18 -1.49
CA LEU A 149 2.14 11.21 -0.46
C LEU A 149 0.66 11.57 -0.28
N ARG A 150 -0.15 11.51 -1.34
CA ARG A 150 -1.58 11.82 -1.23
C ARG A 150 -2.31 10.91 -0.25
N TRP A 151 -1.92 9.64 -0.17
CA TRP A 151 -2.44 8.72 0.83
C TRP A 151 -2.07 9.13 2.25
N LEU A 152 -0.82 9.53 2.46
CA LEU A 152 -0.33 9.95 3.79
C LEU A 152 -0.99 11.27 4.22
N GLU A 153 -1.19 12.20 3.29
CA GLU A 153 -1.91 13.45 3.53
C GLU A 153 -3.40 13.22 3.84
N ALA A 154 -4.02 12.24 3.19
CA ALA A 154 -5.40 11.83 3.48
C ALA A 154 -5.56 11.09 4.82
N GLY A 155 -4.46 10.70 5.47
CA GLY A 155 -4.48 10.08 6.80
C GLY A 155 -4.01 8.63 6.87
N ALA A 156 -3.64 8.01 5.76
CA ALA A 156 -3.03 6.67 5.79
C ALA A 156 -1.70 6.70 6.54
N THR A 157 -1.36 5.61 7.23
CA THR A 157 -0.11 5.46 7.98
C THR A 157 1.01 4.95 7.09
N ALA A 158 0.69 4.19 6.05
CA ALA A 158 1.66 3.68 5.10
C ALA A 158 1.12 3.69 3.67
N SER A 159 2.03 3.84 2.71
CA SER A 159 1.76 3.70 1.29
C SER A 159 3.00 3.18 0.58
N TYR A 160 2.84 2.79 -0.66
CA TYR A 160 3.90 2.31 -1.53
C TYR A 160 3.87 3.05 -2.87
N GLY A 161 5.01 3.09 -3.55
CA GLY A 161 5.05 3.62 -4.90
C GLY A 161 6.33 3.21 -5.63
N THR A 162 6.20 2.84 -6.88
CA THR A 162 7.34 2.61 -7.76
C THR A 162 7.86 3.93 -8.33
N VAL A 163 9.17 4.01 -8.58
CA VAL A 163 9.86 5.19 -9.12
C VAL A 163 10.33 5.00 -10.56
N THR A 164 10.15 3.81 -11.10
CA THR A 164 10.42 3.47 -12.51
C THR A 164 9.38 2.49 -12.99
N GLU A 165 9.20 2.37 -14.31
CA GLU A 165 8.22 1.46 -14.90
C GLU A 165 8.38 0.01 -14.42
N PRO A 166 7.43 -0.53 -13.65
CA PRO A 166 7.49 -1.87 -13.09
C PRO A 166 7.04 -2.95 -14.07
N CYS A 167 6.45 -2.57 -15.21
CA CYS A 167 5.96 -3.45 -16.26
C CYS A 167 4.91 -4.46 -15.81
N SER A 168 3.93 -4.01 -15.06
CA SER A 168 2.78 -4.84 -14.66
C SER A 168 3.13 -6.17 -13.97
N PHE A 169 4.29 -6.25 -13.34
CA PHE A 169 4.65 -7.40 -12.50
C PHE A 169 4.01 -7.24 -11.10
N PRO A 170 2.99 -8.03 -10.74
CA PRO A 170 2.33 -7.91 -9.43
C PRO A 170 3.30 -8.02 -8.25
N GLN A 171 4.40 -8.78 -8.41
CA GLN A 171 5.42 -8.99 -7.39
C GLN A 171 6.21 -7.72 -7.02
N LYS A 172 6.08 -6.65 -7.81
CA LYS A 172 6.70 -5.35 -7.54
C LYS A 172 5.80 -4.40 -6.75
N PHE A 173 4.63 -4.86 -6.38
CA PHE A 173 3.65 -4.09 -5.61
C PHE A 173 3.28 -4.84 -4.33
N PRO A 174 2.84 -4.16 -3.29
CA PRO A 174 2.35 -4.81 -2.10
C PRO A 174 1.22 -5.80 -2.44
N SER A 175 1.39 -7.05 -2.03
CA SER A 175 0.31 -8.02 -2.08
C SER A 175 -0.69 -7.70 -0.97
N PRO A 176 -1.99 -7.53 -1.26
CA PRO A 176 -2.98 -7.31 -0.21
C PRO A 176 -2.97 -8.41 0.86
N ALA A 177 -2.85 -9.68 0.46
CA ALA A 177 -2.79 -10.80 1.39
C ALA A 177 -1.61 -10.68 2.36
N VAL A 178 -0.41 -10.30 1.87
CA VAL A 178 0.79 -10.16 2.70
C VAL A 178 0.76 -8.89 3.55
N ALA A 179 0.19 -7.81 3.02
CA ALA A 179 0.14 -6.53 3.72
C ALA A 179 -0.89 -6.50 4.85
N MET A 180 -1.90 -7.37 4.78
CA MET A 180 -2.97 -7.48 5.79
C MET A 180 -2.71 -8.61 6.79
N PHE A 181 -1.76 -9.52 6.53
CA PHE A 181 -1.40 -10.61 7.43
C PHE A 181 -0.43 -10.15 8.50
#